data_56e80128b631f51d79751c26cdb62d97
#
_entry.id   56e80128b631f51d79751c26cdb62d97
#
_cell.length_a   1.000
_cell.length_b   1.000
_cell.length_c   1.000
_cell.angle_alpha   90.00
_cell.angle_beta   90.00
_cell.angle_gamma   90.00
#
_symmetry.space_group_name_H-M   'P 1'
#
loop_
_entity.id
_entity.type
_entity.pdbx_description
1 polymer ?
#
loop_
_entity_poly.entity_id
_entity_poly.type
_entity_poly.pdbx_seq_one_letter_code
_entity_poly.pdbx_strand_id
1 'polypeptide(L)'
;MFWIRSRLLIIGLSIVADSDARVVRVMWSREGQQFVNGNKALVMNAGDTFAIICPNVEDTNNRSPYDTMFENVWLVGSHGYVECDASKDGKLLLKCKDPEQIKQVILKDLHAQFGKTYYLISTSDGHLSSLDNNKGGHCETQNLKLTVYVQ
;
A
#
# COMPACT_ATOMS: atom_id res chain seq x y z
N MET A 1 18.92 -61.12 -29.90
CA MET A 1 17.96 -60.65 -28.89
C MET A 1 18.53 -59.40 -28.22
N PHE A 2 18.16 -58.22 -28.71
CA PHE A 2 18.62 -56.97 -28.15
C PHE A 2 17.55 -56.44 -27.22
N TRP A 3 17.85 -56.34 -25.92
CA TRP A 3 17.00 -55.70 -24.95
C TRP A 3 17.28 -54.21 -24.94
N ILE A 4 16.41 -53.40 -25.56
CA ILE A 4 16.42 -51.93 -25.39
C ILE A 4 15.76 -51.63 -24.07
N ARG A 5 16.56 -51.31 -23.05
CA ARG A 5 16.05 -50.69 -21.83
C ARG A 5 15.72 -49.24 -22.14
N SER A 6 14.45 -48.96 -22.39
CA SER A 6 13.92 -47.60 -22.33
C SER A 6 14.14 -47.05 -20.93
N ARG A 7 15.08 -46.15 -20.78
CA ARG A 7 15.14 -45.29 -19.61
C ARG A 7 14.06 -44.23 -19.81
N LEU A 8 12.93 -44.37 -19.12
CA LEU A 8 12.02 -43.27 -18.92
C LEU A 8 12.76 -42.20 -18.11
N LEU A 9 13.18 -41.14 -18.78
CA LEU A 9 13.52 -39.88 -18.10
C LEU A 9 12.20 -39.31 -17.59
N ILE A 10 11.93 -39.52 -16.31
CA ILE A 10 10.93 -38.71 -15.61
C ILE A 10 11.57 -37.35 -15.43
N ILE A 11 11.38 -36.47 -16.40
CA ILE A 11 11.58 -35.05 -16.22
C ILE A 11 10.46 -34.66 -15.25
N GLY A 12 10.82 -34.49 -13.97
CA GLY A 12 9.95 -33.93 -13.00
C GLY A 12 9.57 -32.53 -13.49
N LEU A 13 8.40 -32.40 -14.14
CA LEU A 13 7.75 -31.12 -14.34
C LEU A 13 7.43 -30.65 -12.94
N SER A 14 8.31 -29.83 -12.35
CA SER A 14 7.93 -28.97 -11.26
C SER A 14 6.90 -28.02 -11.85
N ILE A 15 5.63 -28.32 -11.66
CA ILE A 15 4.59 -27.33 -11.82
C ILE A 15 4.88 -26.31 -10.74
N VAL A 16 5.68 -25.30 -11.07
CA VAL A 16 5.71 -24.06 -10.30
C VAL A 16 4.30 -23.53 -10.48
N ALA A 17 3.48 -23.70 -9.46
CA ALA A 17 2.22 -22.96 -9.40
C ALA A 17 2.63 -21.49 -9.43
N ASP A 18 2.51 -20.88 -10.59
CA ASP A 18 2.60 -19.45 -10.76
C ASP A 18 1.43 -18.92 -9.94
N SER A 19 1.73 -18.53 -8.70
CA SER A 19 0.74 -17.83 -7.89
C SER A 19 0.54 -16.52 -8.61
N ASP A 20 -0.60 -16.39 -9.32
CA ASP A 20 -0.96 -15.20 -10.05
C ASP A 20 -0.75 -13.98 -9.14
N ALA A 21 0.21 -13.13 -9.51
CA ALA A 21 0.51 -11.90 -8.79
C ALA A 21 -0.76 -11.06 -8.74
N ARG A 22 -1.23 -10.77 -7.54
CA ARG A 22 -2.47 -10.02 -7.32
C ARG A 22 -2.18 -8.53 -7.29
N VAL A 23 -3.19 -7.75 -7.69
CA VAL A 23 -3.20 -6.30 -7.46
C VAL A 23 -4.17 -6.01 -6.31
N VAL A 24 -3.63 -5.58 -5.18
CA VAL A 24 -4.42 -5.16 -4.02
C VAL A 24 -4.61 -3.65 -4.09
N ARG A 25 -5.87 -3.21 -4.20
CA ARG A 25 -6.24 -1.80 -4.32
C ARG A 25 -6.72 -1.27 -2.98
N VAL A 26 -6.18 -0.13 -2.58
CA VAL A 26 -6.59 0.57 -1.37
C VAL A 26 -6.93 2.01 -1.70
N MET A 27 -8.18 2.39 -1.46
CA MET A 27 -8.62 3.78 -1.48
C MET A 27 -8.01 4.50 -0.27
N TRP A 28 -7.15 5.47 -0.52
CA TRP A 28 -6.41 6.19 0.53
C TRP A 28 -7.23 7.34 1.09
N SER A 29 -8.28 6.98 1.81
CA SER A 29 -9.11 7.94 2.55
C SER A 29 -9.77 7.24 3.74
N ARG A 30 -10.19 8.02 4.75
CA ARG A 30 -10.94 7.48 5.89
C ARG A 30 -12.20 6.71 5.50
N GLU A 31 -12.77 7.01 4.35
CA GLU A 31 -13.96 6.34 3.81
C GLU A 31 -13.63 5.07 3.03
N GLY A 32 -12.36 4.82 2.76
CA GLY A 32 -11.93 3.56 2.14
C GLY A 32 -12.28 2.37 3.02
N GLN A 33 -12.77 1.28 2.41
CA GLN A 33 -13.21 0.08 3.15
C GLN A 33 -12.15 -0.44 4.12
N GLN A 34 -10.88 -0.31 3.77
CA GLN A 34 -9.76 -0.73 4.61
C GLN A 34 -9.72 0.02 5.94
N PHE A 35 -10.14 1.28 5.95
CA PHE A 35 -10.09 2.15 7.13
C PHE A 35 -11.40 2.19 7.91
N VAL A 36 -12.54 2.13 7.22
CA VAL A 36 -13.88 2.15 7.83
C VAL A 36 -14.08 0.94 8.77
N ASN A 37 -13.64 -0.24 8.34
CA ASN A 37 -13.80 -1.46 9.11
C ASN A 37 -12.78 -1.62 10.25
N GLY A 38 -11.93 -0.62 10.47
CA GLY A 38 -10.90 -0.67 11.51
C GLY A 38 -9.78 -1.69 11.26
N ASN A 39 -9.82 -2.39 10.13
CA ASN A 39 -8.78 -3.33 9.74
C ASN A 39 -7.63 -2.60 9.04
N LYS A 40 -6.64 -2.20 9.81
CA LYS A 40 -5.48 -1.44 9.34
C LYS A 40 -4.29 -2.30 8.96
N ALA A 41 -4.51 -3.58 8.78
CA ALA A 41 -3.48 -4.53 8.38
C ALA A 41 -3.87 -5.21 7.08
N LEU A 42 -2.96 -5.19 6.12
CA LEU A 42 -3.03 -5.96 4.89
C LEU A 42 -2.00 -7.08 4.93
N VAL A 43 -2.40 -8.26 4.48
CA VAL A 43 -1.49 -9.37 4.24
C VAL A 43 -1.34 -9.53 2.73
N MET A 44 -0.11 -9.46 2.25
CA MET A 44 0.22 -9.53 0.83
C MET A 44 1.31 -10.57 0.59
N ASN A 45 1.32 -11.14 -0.60
CA ASN A 45 2.40 -12.03 -1.05
C ASN A 45 3.53 -11.22 -1.69
N ALA A 46 4.76 -11.71 -1.62
CA ALA A 46 5.95 -11.00 -2.12
C ALA A 46 5.89 -10.60 -3.60
N GLY A 47 5.09 -11.28 -4.43
CA GLY A 47 4.89 -10.95 -5.85
C GLY A 47 3.74 -9.99 -6.13
N ASP A 48 2.94 -9.66 -5.13
CA ASP A 48 1.76 -8.81 -5.29
C ASP A 48 2.14 -7.34 -5.59
N THR A 49 1.24 -6.65 -6.27
CA THR A 49 1.30 -5.21 -6.46
C THR A 49 0.32 -4.53 -5.52
N PHE A 50 0.78 -3.52 -4.83
CA PHE A 50 -0.05 -2.66 -4.00
C PHE A 50 -0.39 -1.39 -4.78
N ALA A 51 -1.68 -1.15 -5.01
CA ALA A 51 -2.16 0.04 -5.69
C ALA A 51 -2.85 0.97 -4.70
N ILE A 52 -2.25 2.13 -4.47
CA ILE A 52 -2.82 3.21 -3.68
C ILE A 52 -3.64 4.08 -4.63
N ILE A 53 -4.93 4.22 -4.35
CA ILE A 53 -5.85 5.03 -5.13
C ILE A 53 -6.17 6.30 -4.35
N CYS A 54 -5.86 7.44 -4.93
CA CYS A 54 -6.21 8.73 -4.36
C CYS A 54 -7.72 8.93 -4.37
N PRO A 55 -8.29 9.57 -3.33
CA PRO A 55 -9.68 9.94 -3.34
C PRO A 55 -9.98 10.94 -4.47
N ASN A 56 -11.24 10.99 -4.90
CA ASN A 56 -11.68 11.95 -5.90
C ASN A 56 -11.82 13.33 -5.28
N VAL A 57 -10.93 14.24 -5.64
CA VAL A 57 -10.91 15.62 -5.13
C VAL A 57 -11.96 16.52 -5.80
N GLU A 58 -12.57 16.07 -6.91
CA GLU A 58 -13.59 16.85 -7.64
C GLU A 58 -15.01 16.67 -7.10
N ASP A 59 -15.25 15.63 -6.31
CA ASP A 59 -16.59 15.35 -5.78
C ASP A 59 -16.93 16.25 -4.57
N THR A 60 -16.73 17.55 -4.76
CA THR A 60 -16.96 18.57 -3.72
C THR A 60 -18.43 18.98 -3.60
N ASN A 61 -19.33 18.50 -4.47
CA ASN A 61 -20.67 19.00 -4.60
C ASN A 61 -21.62 18.66 -3.43
N ASN A 62 -21.23 17.76 -2.52
CA ASN A 62 -22.06 17.36 -1.39
C ASN A 62 -21.29 17.12 -0.08
N ARG A 63 -20.02 17.51 -0.01
CA ARG A 63 -19.20 17.26 1.17
C ARG A 63 -18.81 18.53 1.88
N SER A 64 -18.68 18.42 3.18
CA SER A 64 -18.13 19.49 4.00
C SER A 64 -16.82 20.01 3.40
N PRO A 65 -16.57 21.33 3.37
CA PRO A 65 -15.29 21.88 2.94
C PRO A 65 -14.09 21.36 3.74
N TYR A 66 -14.34 20.60 4.80
CA TYR A 66 -13.33 19.92 5.62
C TYR A 66 -13.01 18.48 5.15
N ASP A 67 -13.76 17.96 4.19
CA ASP A 67 -13.52 16.65 3.58
C ASP A 67 -12.68 16.77 2.30
N THR A 68 -11.77 17.70 2.29
CA THR A 68 -10.81 17.85 1.21
C THR A 68 -9.90 16.63 1.17
N MET A 69 -9.64 16.16 -0.02
CA MET A 69 -9.10 14.83 -0.27
C MET A 69 -7.64 14.85 -0.72
N PHE A 70 -6.95 15.94 -0.44
CA PHE A 70 -5.52 16.06 -0.72
C PHE A 70 -4.71 15.30 0.33
N GLU A 71 -4.46 14.04 0.06
CA GLU A 71 -3.73 13.16 0.97
C GLU A 71 -2.28 12.96 0.50
N ASN A 72 -1.41 12.62 1.43
CA ASN A 72 -0.08 12.13 1.13
C ASN A 72 0.11 10.72 1.68
N VAL A 73 1.09 10.01 1.18
CA VAL A 73 1.44 8.67 1.64
C VAL A 73 2.93 8.61 1.90
N TRP A 74 3.29 8.36 3.14
CA TRP A 74 4.66 8.14 3.56
C TRP A 74 4.88 6.69 3.96
N LEU A 75 6.00 6.13 3.52
CA LEU A 75 6.54 4.90 4.08
C LEU A 75 7.44 5.28 5.26
N VAL A 76 7.15 4.72 6.43
CA VAL A 76 7.85 5.02 7.68
C VAL A 76 8.27 3.75 8.41
N GLY A 77 9.11 3.88 9.41
CA GLY A 77 9.39 2.82 10.37
C GLY A 77 8.27 2.67 11.42
N SER A 78 8.40 1.69 12.29
CA SER A 78 7.42 1.42 13.36
C SER A 78 7.20 2.61 14.30
N HIS A 79 8.27 3.33 14.63
CA HIS A 79 8.18 4.53 15.46
C HIS A 79 7.38 5.64 14.77
N GLY A 80 7.70 5.94 13.51
CA GLY A 80 6.97 6.94 12.72
C GLY A 80 5.49 6.59 12.55
N TYR A 81 5.17 5.31 12.47
CA TYR A 81 3.79 4.84 12.42
C TYR A 81 3.02 5.11 13.71
N VAL A 82 3.63 4.85 14.87
CA VAL A 82 3.01 5.10 16.17
C VAL A 82 2.84 6.59 16.42
N GLU A 83 3.86 7.37 16.15
CA GLU A 83 3.92 8.82 16.43
C GLU A 83 3.35 9.69 15.30
N CYS A 84 2.88 9.10 14.20
CA CYS A 84 2.47 9.86 13.01
C CYS A 84 3.55 10.87 12.56
N ASP A 85 4.79 10.41 12.51
CA ASP A 85 5.97 11.22 12.22
C ASP A 85 6.82 10.60 11.11
N ALA A 86 6.84 11.24 9.95
CA ALA A 86 7.67 10.87 8.79
C ALA A 86 8.97 11.68 8.69
N SER A 87 9.25 12.56 9.65
CA SER A 87 10.37 13.51 9.54
C SER A 87 11.75 12.89 9.64
N LYS A 88 11.88 11.72 10.28
CA LYS A 88 13.17 11.08 10.54
C LYS A 88 13.59 10.10 9.46
N ASP A 89 12.69 9.15 9.13
CA ASP A 89 12.97 8.05 8.23
C ASP A 89 11.93 7.89 7.12
N GLY A 90 11.01 8.86 7.02
CA GLY A 90 9.92 8.79 6.06
C GLY A 90 10.38 8.93 4.62
N LYS A 91 9.83 8.08 3.75
CA LYS A 91 9.93 8.18 2.30
C LYS A 91 8.58 8.53 1.74
N LEU A 92 8.47 9.68 1.08
CA LEU A 92 7.25 10.09 0.42
C LEU A 92 7.00 9.21 -0.82
N LEU A 93 5.89 8.50 -0.83
CA LEU A 93 5.49 7.64 -1.95
C LEU A 93 4.56 8.35 -2.91
N LEU A 94 3.63 9.17 -2.39
CA LEU A 94 2.55 9.76 -3.18
C LEU A 94 2.05 11.05 -2.55
N LYS A 95 1.76 12.02 -3.41
CA LYS A 95 0.91 13.18 -3.11
C LYS A 95 -0.33 13.09 -3.98
N CYS A 96 -1.50 12.98 -3.38
CA CYS A 96 -2.78 12.99 -4.07
C CYS A 96 -3.15 14.43 -4.46
N LYS A 97 -2.82 14.82 -5.68
CA LYS A 97 -3.11 16.14 -6.23
C LYS A 97 -4.25 16.13 -7.24
N ASP A 98 -4.38 15.03 -7.97
CA ASP A 98 -5.33 14.86 -9.04
C ASP A 98 -6.38 13.82 -8.66
N PRO A 99 -7.64 13.97 -9.14
CA PRO A 99 -8.68 13.02 -8.86
C PRO A 99 -8.31 11.64 -9.43
N GLU A 100 -8.62 10.61 -8.67
CA GLU A 100 -8.43 9.20 -9.06
C GLU A 100 -6.98 8.81 -9.42
N GLN A 101 -6.01 9.60 -9.03
CA GLN A 101 -4.60 9.28 -9.21
C GLN A 101 -4.26 7.93 -8.57
N ILE A 102 -3.57 7.08 -9.30
CA ILE A 102 -3.17 5.75 -8.84
C ILE A 102 -1.65 5.66 -8.75
N LYS A 103 -1.15 5.26 -7.60
CA LYS A 103 0.24 4.87 -7.42
C LYS A 103 0.33 3.36 -7.24
N GLN A 104 0.93 2.71 -8.20
CA GLN A 104 1.30 1.31 -8.06
C GLN A 104 2.65 1.20 -7.34
N VAL A 105 2.65 0.43 -6.27
CA VAL A 105 3.84 0.11 -5.51
C VAL A 105 4.09 -1.38 -5.66
N ILE A 106 5.11 -1.74 -6.42
CA ILE A 106 5.53 -3.13 -6.54
C ILE A 106 6.33 -3.47 -5.28
N LEU A 107 5.87 -4.40 -4.49
CA LEU A 107 6.54 -4.76 -3.21
C LEU A 107 7.98 -5.22 -3.42
N LYS A 108 8.26 -5.85 -4.55
CA LYS A 108 9.62 -6.22 -4.94
C LYS A 108 10.56 -5.01 -5.04
N ASP A 109 10.06 -3.87 -5.55
CA ASP A 109 10.85 -2.64 -5.70
C ASP A 109 11.10 -1.96 -4.34
N LEU A 110 10.28 -2.25 -3.34
CA LEU A 110 10.52 -1.83 -1.96
C LEU A 110 11.51 -2.75 -1.22
N HIS A 111 12.16 -3.67 -1.94
CA HIS A 111 12.94 -4.75 -1.32
C HIS A 111 12.11 -5.50 -0.28
N ALA A 112 10.83 -5.70 -0.59
CA ALA A 112 9.89 -6.36 0.30
C ALA A 112 10.40 -7.76 0.64
N GLN A 113 10.85 -7.91 1.85
CA GLN A 113 11.36 -9.17 2.37
C GLN A 113 10.21 -9.95 2.98
N PHE A 114 10.25 -11.23 2.74
CA PHE A 114 9.38 -12.20 3.38
C PHE A 114 9.38 -12.03 4.92
N GLY A 115 8.20 -11.93 5.50
CA GLY A 115 8.04 -11.76 6.94
C GLY A 115 8.18 -10.33 7.46
N LYS A 116 8.41 -9.33 6.58
CA LYS A 116 8.48 -7.92 6.99
C LYS A 116 7.13 -7.23 6.99
N THR A 117 7.01 -6.28 7.91
CA THR A 117 5.88 -5.34 8.00
C THR A 117 6.32 -3.97 7.50
N TYR A 118 5.52 -3.38 6.64
CA TYR A 118 5.69 -2.03 6.12
C TYR A 118 4.60 -1.14 6.70
N TYR A 119 4.95 0.11 6.98
CA TYR A 119 4.08 1.07 7.64
C TYR A 119 3.85 2.27 6.75
N LEU A 120 2.58 2.58 6.50
CA LEU A 120 2.16 3.73 5.70
C LEU A 120 1.32 4.67 6.56
N ILE A 121 1.57 5.97 6.41
CA ILE A 121 0.83 7.02 7.11
C ILE A 121 0.48 8.17 6.18
N SER A 122 -0.61 8.89 6.49
CA SER A 122 -0.94 10.19 5.89
C SER A 122 -0.75 11.30 6.93
N THR A 123 0.12 12.24 6.63
CA THR A 123 0.37 13.41 7.49
C THR A 123 -0.25 14.70 6.95
N SER A 124 -0.97 14.58 5.83
CA SER A 124 -1.83 15.65 5.33
C SER A 124 -3.05 15.85 6.22
N ASP A 125 -3.57 17.05 6.29
CA ASP A 125 -4.86 17.37 6.91
C ASP A 125 -6.02 17.46 5.90
N GLY A 126 -5.79 17.02 4.66
CA GLY A 126 -6.74 17.03 3.56
C GLY A 126 -6.70 18.30 2.70
N HIS A 127 -5.99 19.34 3.07
CA HIS A 127 -5.82 20.55 2.28
C HIS A 127 -4.61 20.43 1.34
N LEU A 128 -4.69 21.08 0.19
CA LEU A 128 -3.60 21.12 -0.79
C LEU A 128 -2.30 21.64 -0.17
N SER A 129 -2.39 22.63 0.73
CA SER A 129 -1.24 23.22 1.42
C SER A 129 -0.52 22.28 2.38
N SER A 130 -1.15 21.16 2.76
CA SER A 130 -0.59 20.21 3.74
C SER A 130 0.09 19.01 3.12
N LEU A 131 0.17 18.94 1.80
CA LEU A 131 0.75 17.77 1.11
C LEU A 131 2.23 17.54 1.45
N ASP A 132 2.95 18.58 1.85
CA ASP A 132 4.36 18.47 2.25
C ASP A 132 4.55 18.28 3.77
N ASN A 133 3.49 18.25 4.55
CA ASN A 133 3.58 17.99 5.98
C ASN A 133 4.15 16.59 6.21
N ASN A 134 4.97 16.46 7.23
CA ASN A 134 5.61 15.19 7.58
C ASN A 134 5.28 14.71 9.00
N LYS A 135 4.36 15.40 9.69
CA LYS A 135 3.91 15.04 11.04
C LYS A 135 2.42 15.28 11.21
N GLY A 136 1.79 14.48 12.07
CA GLY A 136 0.40 14.65 12.47
C GLY A 136 -0.59 14.34 11.34
N GLY A 137 -1.42 15.32 11.02
CA GLY A 137 -2.42 15.23 9.96
C GLY A 137 -3.46 14.13 10.19
N HIS A 138 -3.97 13.56 9.11
CA HIS A 138 -5.01 12.53 9.19
C HIS A 138 -4.53 11.23 9.82
N CYS A 139 -3.23 10.95 9.83
CA CYS A 139 -2.68 9.87 10.65
C CYS A 139 -3.09 10.02 12.11
N GLU A 140 -2.96 11.21 12.66
CA GLU A 140 -3.26 11.49 14.07
C GLU A 140 -4.76 11.69 14.31
N THR A 141 -5.43 12.51 13.49
CA THR A 141 -6.82 12.92 13.71
C THR A 141 -7.85 11.90 13.24
N GLN A 142 -7.54 11.12 12.23
CA GLN A 142 -8.46 10.16 11.60
C GLN A 142 -7.90 8.73 11.57
N ASN A 143 -6.71 8.55 12.13
CA ASN A 143 -6.04 7.25 12.15
C ASN A 143 -5.84 6.69 10.72
N LEU A 144 -5.53 7.59 9.76
CA LEU A 144 -5.27 7.22 8.37
C LEU A 144 -3.84 6.67 8.24
N LYS A 145 -3.71 5.42 8.57
CA LYS A 145 -2.46 4.67 8.55
C LYS A 145 -2.72 3.18 8.35
N LEU A 146 -1.75 2.51 7.75
CA LEU A 146 -1.89 1.13 7.31
C LEU A 146 -0.60 0.35 7.56
N THR A 147 -0.73 -0.87 8.02
CA THR A 147 0.35 -1.85 8.03
C THR A 147 0.19 -2.83 6.86
N VAL A 148 1.29 -3.16 6.20
CA VAL A 148 1.35 -4.17 5.14
C VAL A 148 2.33 -5.25 5.56
N TYR A 149 1.83 -6.44 5.77
CA TYR A 149 2.64 -7.61 6.10
C TYR A 149 2.86 -8.46 4.85
N VAL A 150 4.11 -8.77 4.55
CA VAL A 150 4.50 -9.59 3.39
C VAL A 150 4.80 -11.01 3.83
N GLN A 151 4.06 -11.96 3.30
CA GLN A 151 4.24 -13.39 3.54
C GLN A 151 4.74 -14.15 2.32
#